data_2998ae0ce3fa27706177de93f84a617a
#
_entry.id   2998ae0ce3fa27706177de93f84a617a
#
_cell.length_a   1.000
_cell.length_b   1.000
_cell.length_c   1.000
_cell.angle_alpha   90.00
_cell.angle_beta   90.00
_cell.angle_gamma   90.00
#
_symmetry.space_group_name_H-M   'P 1'
#
loop_
_entity.id
_entity.type
_entity.pdbx_description
1 polymer ?
#
loop_
_entity_poly.entity_id
_entity_poly.type
_entity_poly.pdbx_seq_one_letter_code
_entity_poly.pdbx_strand_id
1 'polypeptide(L)'
;MNEFQISHIKNNRCIACNSLNLKVILDIGNQPLANSYHKGEEQEEYPLMLNLCFDCYHLQLSHIINPDLMFKNYLYVSGTSQTLKDYFDFFSKETLKYFPDAKTVLDIACNDGSQLDSFKKLNLSTYGVDPAENLYKISTSKGHNIICDYFNSKTINKLNMKS
;
A
#
# COMPACT_ATOMS: atom_id res chain seq x y z
N MET A 1 -3.04 14.81 21.26
CA MET A 1 -3.31 13.38 21.40
C MET A 1 -2.85 12.74 20.08
N ASN A 2 -1.91 11.81 20.13
CA ASN A 2 -1.46 11.11 18.91
C ASN A 2 -2.64 10.32 18.35
N GLU A 3 -3.03 10.58 17.10
CA GLU A 3 -4.09 9.86 16.37
C GLU A 3 -3.86 8.34 16.30
N PHE A 4 -2.69 7.87 16.70
CA PHE A 4 -2.22 6.47 16.59
C PHE A 4 -2.61 5.54 17.74
N GLN A 5 -3.44 5.99 18.71
CA GLN A 5 -3.96 5.11 19.79
C GLN A 5 -5.32 4.47 19.47
N ILE A 6 -5.96 4.85 18.38
CA ILE A 6 -7.28 4.32 18.00
C ILE A 6 -7.07 3.23 16.95
N SER A 7 -7.59 2.02 17.22
CA SER A 7 -7.48 0.88 16.28
C SER A 7 -8.30 1.09 15.00
N HIS A 8 -9.44 1.80 15.07
CA HIS A 8 -10.28 2.13 13.93
C HIS A 8 -11.12 3.38 14.18
N ILE A 9 -11.55 4.04 13.10
CA ILE A 9 -12.38 5.26 13.14
C ILE A 9 -13.60 5.04 12.23
N LYS A 10 -14.80 5.37 12.74
CA LYS A 10 -16.02 5.37 11.93
C LYS A 10 -16.02 6.56 10.96
N ASN A 11 -16.28 6.28 9.71
CA ASN A 11 -16.34 7.29 8.65
C ASN A 11 -17.78 7.81 8.50
N ASN A 12 -18.04 8.99 9.03
CA ASN A 12 -19.38 9.59 9.03
C ASN A 12 -19.65 10.50 7.83
N ARG A 13 -18.66 10.66 6.93
CA ARG A 13 -18.77 11.48 5.72
C ARG A 13 -18.25 10.75 4.50
N CYS A 14 -18.79 11.11 3.36
CA CYS A 14 -18.24 10.64 2.09
C CYS A 14 -16.82 11.19 1.87
N ILE A 15 -15.86 10.29 1.62
CA ILE A 15 -14.47 10.68 1.38
C ILE A 15 -14.26 11.37 0.03
N ALA A 16 -15.21 11.23 -0.91
CA ALA A 16 -15.13 11.86 -2.23
C ALA A 16 -15.77 13.26 -2.26
N CYS A 17 -16.99 13.44 -1.68
CA CYS A 17 -17.72 14.70 -1.76
C CYS A 17 -18.03 15.35 -0.41
N ASN A 18 -17.58 14.77 0.69
CA ASN A 18 -17.80 15.24 2.07
C ASN A 18 -19.26 15.24 2.54
N SER A 19 -20.18 14.65 1.78
CA SER A 19 -21.60 14.53 2.15
C SER A 19 -21.81 13.65 3.39
N LEU A 20 -22.87 13.95 4.16
CA LEU A 20 -23.37 13.11 5.25
C LEU A 20 -24.39 12.07 4.77
N ASN A 21 -24.83 12.12 3.52
CA ASN A 21 -25.87 11.25 2.96
C ASN A 21 -25.33 9.86 2.63
N LEU A 22 -24.82 9.17 3.66
CA LEU A 22 -24.29 7.82 3.59
C LEU A 22 -25.32 6.81 4.10
N LYS A 23 -25.49 5.70 3.40
CA LYS A 23 -26.27 4.55 3.89
C LYS A 23 -25.46 3.28 3.78
N VAL A 24 -25.54 2.44 4.81
CA VAL A 24 -24.99 1.08 4.76
C VAL A 24 -25.79 0.28 3.73
N ILE A 25 -25.10 -0.31 2.77
CA ILE A 25 -25.71 -1.15 1.73
C ILE A 25 -25.28 -2.61 1.85
N LEU A 26 -24.20 -2.89 2.57
CA LEU A 26 -23.72 -4.22 2.90
C LEU A 26 -23.11 -4.20 4.30
N ASP A 27 -23.51 -5.14 5.13
CA ASP A 27 -22.97 -5.37 6.46
C ASP A 27 -22.59 -6.85 6.58
N ILE A 28 -21.30 -7.13 6.78
CA ILE A 28 -20.75 -8.48 6.93
C ILE A 28 -20.46 -8.78 8.41
N GLY A 29 -20.78 -7.84 9.29
CA GLY A 29 -20.47 -7.91 10.72
C GLY A 29 -19.00 -7.59 11.02
N ASN A 30 -18.54 -8.02 12.19
CA ASN A 30 -17.14 -7.87 12.57
C ASN A 30 -16.32 -8.98 11.93
N GLN A 31 -15.14 -8.62 11.41
CA GLN A 31 -14.22 -9.54 10.75
C GLN A 31 -12.79 -9.27 11.24
N PRO A 32 -11.94 -10.30 11.33
CA PRO A 32 -10.52 -10.12 11.58
C PRO A 32 -9.85 -9.43 10.39
N LEU A 33 -8.69 -8.81 10.62
CA LEU A 33 -7.91 -8.20 9.54
C LEU A 33 -7.42 -9.26 8.55
N ALA A 34 -7.51 -8.95 7.26
CA ALA A 34 -6.92 -9.77 6.22
C ALA A 34 -5.40 -9.91 6.43
N ASN A 35 -4.86 -11.09 6.16
CA ASN A 35 -3.45 -11.44 6.36
C ASN A 35 -2.98 -11.49 7.83
N SER A 36 -3.87 -11.38 8.80
CA SER A 36 -3.57 -11.57 10.21
C SER A 36 -3.78 -13.03 10.57
N TYR A 37 -2.83 -13.90 10.20
CA TYR A 37 -2.94 -15.35 10.45
C TYR A 37 -2.45 -15.69 11.86
N HIS A 38 -3.33 -16.26 12.68
CA HIS A 38 -3.06 -16.70 14.04
C HIS A 38 -3.27 -18.22 14.21
N LYS A 39 -2.52 -18.84 15.10
CA LYS A 39 -2.68 -20.26 15.44
C LYS A 39 -3.51 -20.39 16.72
N GLY A 40 -4.85 -20.29 16.61
CA GLY A 40 -5.78 -20.60 17.70
C GLY A 40 -5.89 -19.55 18.80
N GLU A 41 -5.43 -18.33 18.57
CA GLU A 41 -5.62 -17.19 19.47
C GLU A 41 -6.87 -16.40 19.06
N GLU A 42 -7.53 -15.73 20.03
CA GLU A 42 -8.60 -14.78 19.73
C GLU A 42 -8.03 -13.61 18.93
N GLN A 43 -8.70 -13.27 17.83
CA GLN A 43 -8.32 -12.16 16.96
C GLN A 43 -9.19 -10.95 17.27
N GLU A 44 -8.60 -9.78 17.22
CA GLU A 44 -9.36 -8.53 17.23
C GLU A 44 -10.15 -8.41 15.91
N GLU A 45 -11.45 -8.13 16.05
CA GLU A 45 -12.36 -8.00 14.91
C GLU A 45 -12.81 -6.57 14.73
N TYR A 46 -13.06 -6.19 13.48
CA TYR A 46 -13.43 -4.84 13.09
C TYR A 46 -14.69 -4.85 12.21
N PRO A 47 -15.56 -3.82 12.31
CA PRO A 47 -16.75 -3.73 11.47
C PRO A 47 -16.38 -3.69 9.97
N LEU A 48 -16.90 -4.66 9.21
CA LEU A 48 -16.75 -4.71 7.74
C LEU A 48 -18.08 -4.38 7.08
N MET A 49 -18.29 -3.11 6.82
CA MET A 49 -19.52 -2.58 6.24
C MET A 49 -19.19 -1.67 5.06
N LEU A 50 -20.06 -1.67 4.05
CA LEU A 50 -19.95 -0.83 2.87
C LEU A 50 -21.05 0.24 2.88
N ASN A 51 -20.65 1.51 2.77
CA ASN A 51 -21.53 2.66 2.64
C ASN A 51 -21.60 3.13 1.18
N LEU A 52 -22.80 3.47 0.73
CA LEU A 52 -23.05 4.22 -0.50
C LEU A 52 -23.37 5.67 -0.15
N CYS A 53 -22.70 6.61 -0.82
CA CYS A 53 -23.08 8.01 -0.80
C CYS A 53 -24.21 8.26 -1.81
N PHE A 54 -25.34 8.81 -1.34
CA PHE A 54 -26.48 9.06 -2.22
C PHE A 54 -26.39 10.40 -2.97
N ASP A 55 -25.34 11.20 -2.71
CA ASP A 55 -25.12 12.47 -3.44
C ASP A 55 -24.14 12.31 -4.60
N CYS A 56 -23.12 11.44 -4.48
CA CYS A 56 -22.12 11.25 -5.54
C CYS A 56 -21.93 9.79 -5.97
N TYR A 57 -22.68 8.86 -5.39
CA TYR A 57 -22.64 7.42 -5.65
C TYR A 57 -21.29 6.73 -5.36
N HIS A 58 -20.44 7.38 -4.56
CA HIS A 58 -19.19 6.77 -4.12
C HIS A 58 -19.46 5.66 -3.10
N LEU A 59 -18.80 4.51 -3.29
CA LEU A 59 -18.78 3.40 -2.36
C LEU A 59 -17.54 3.48 -1.48
N GLN A 60 -17.72 3.33 -0.18
CA GLN A 60 -16.62 3.37 0.79
C GLN A 60 -16.85 2.45 1.97
N LEU A 61 -15.76 2.00 2.61
CA LEU A 61 -15.86 1.30 3.89
C LEU A 61 -16.40 2.26 4.97
N SER A 62 -17.24 1.73 5.86
CA SER A 62 -17.83 2.50 6.97
C SER A 62 -16.80 2.83 8.06
N HIS A 63 -15.72 2.05 8.16
CA HIS A 63 -14.64 2.24 9.13
C HIS A 63 -13.28 2.27 8.43
N ILE A 64 -12.39 3.10 8.95
CA ILE A 64 -10.98 3.17 8.58
C ILE A 64 -10.19 2.50 9.70
N ILE A 65 -9.48 1.46 9.38
CA ILE A 65 -8.59 0.76 10.32
C ILE A 65 -7.25 1.50 10.37
N ASN A 66 -6.62 1.52 11.54
CA ASN A 66 -5.26 2.04 11.66
C ASN A 66 -4.34 1.29 10.69
N PRO A 67 -3.75 1.98 9.69
CA PRO A 67 -2.95 1.33 8.66
C PRO A 67 -1.72 0.59 9.22
N ASP A 68 -1.20 1.02 10.38
CA ASP A 68 -0.07 0.36 11.03
C ASP A 68 -0.37 -1.10 11.39
N LEU A 69 -1.62 -1.41 11.74
CA LEU A 69 -2.06 -2.78 12.04
C LEU A 69 -2.05 -3.69 10.81
N MET A 70 -2.19 -3.11 9.62
CA MET A 70 -2.28 -3.86 8.36
C MET A 70 -0.98 -3.91 7.59
N PHE A 71 -0.15 -2.86 7.64
CA PHE A 71 0.91 -2.66 6.67
C PHE A 71 2.32 -2.62 7.25
N LYS A 72 2.53 -2.32 8.54
CA LYS A 72 3.89 -2.31 9.13
C LYS A 72 4.56 -3.67 9.20
N ASN A 73 3.77 -4.73 9.35
CA ASN A 73 4.25 -6.11 9.26
C ASN A 73 3.46 -6.84 8.17
N TYR A 74 3.92 -6.74 6.93
CA TYR A 74 3.18 -7.26 5.79
C TYR A 74 3.71 -8.63 5.36
N LEU A 75 2.83 -9.65 5.39
CA LEU A 75 3.24 -11.04 5.20
C LEU A 75 3.46 -11.44 3.74
N TYR A 76 2.79 -10.76 2.80
CA TYR A 76 2.93 -11.07 1.39
C TYR A 76 4.24 -10.51 0.83
N VAL A 77 5.02 -11.37 0.18
CA VAL A 77 6.29 -11.03 -0.47
C VAL A 77 6.16 -11.23 -1.98
N SER A 78 6.19 -10.16 -2.74
CA SER A 78 5.98 -10.17 -4.20
C SER A 78 6.98 -11.05 -4.93
N GLY A 79 8.22 -11.09 -4.49
CA GLY A 79 9.30 -11.89 -5.08
C GLY A 79 9.19 -13.39 -4.91
N THR A 80 8.17 -13.92 -4.24
CA THR A 80 7.96 -15.38 -4.10
C THR A 80 7.27 -16.01 -5.33
N SER A 81 6.57 -15.23 -6.14
CA SER A 81 5.86 -15.69 -7.33
C SER A 81 6.69 -15.51 -8.60
N GLN A 82 7.00 -16.61 -9.30
CA GLN A 82 7.71 -16.54 -10.59
C GLN A 82 6.88 -15.83 -11.66
N THR A 83 5.57 -16.12 -11.73
CA THR A 83 4.66 -15.44 -12.67
C THR A 83 4.65 -13.92 -12.47
N LEU A 84 4.71 -13.46 -11.20
CA LEU A 84 4.74 -12.04 -10.92
C LEU A 84 6.08 -11.41 -11.31
N LYS A 85 7.21 -12.11 -11.11
CA LYS A 85 8.52 -11.66 -11.59
C LYS A 85 8.57 -11.52 -13.12
N ASP A 86 8.03 -12.49 -13.84
CA ASP A 86 7.94 -12.46 -15.30
C ASP A 86 7.09 -11.27 -15.76
N TYR A 87 5.98 -10.98 -15.05
CA TYR A 87 5.16 -9.81 -15.29
C TYR A 87 5.92 -8.50 -15.01
N PHE A 88 6.69 -8.41 -13.93
CA PHE A 88 7.51 -7.24 -13.64
C PHE A 88 8.58 -6.97 -14.72
N ASP A 89 9.22 -8.03 -15.22
CA ASP A 89 10.17 -7.91 -16.33
C ASP A 89 9.48 -7.47 -17.64
N PHE A 90 8.27 -7.93 -17.89
CA PHE A 90 7.44 -7.45 -19.00
C PHE A 90 7.05 -5.99 -18.79
N PHE A 91 6.46 -5.66 -17.64
CA PHE A 91 5.96 -4.34 -17.32
C PHE A 91 7.06 -3.25 -17.42
N SER A 92 8.25 -3.52 -16.88
CA SER A 92 9.35 -2.57 -16.93
C SER A 92 9.81 -2.28 -18.37
N LYS A 93 9.87 -3.29 -19.23
CA LYS A 93 10.19 -3.13 -20.65
C LYS A 93 9.11 -2.35 -21.40
N GLU A 94 7.82 -2.66 -21.16
CA GLU A 94 6.72 -1.94 -21.78
C GLU A 94 6.70 -0.46 -21.34
N THR A 95 6.92 -0.18 -20.05
CA THR A 95 6.98 1.19 -19.53
C THR A 95 8.05 2.01 -20.25
N LEU A 96 9.24 1.45 -20.50
CA LEU A 96 10.30 2.18 -21.18
C LEU A 96 10.05 2.43 -22.67
N LYS A 97 9.12 1.72 -23.31
CA LYS A 97 8.69 2.08 -24.68
C LYS A 97 7.95 3.43 -24.70
N TYR A 98 7.23 3.77 -23.62
CA TYR A 98 6.52 5.05 -23.49
C TYR A 98 7.40 6.16 -22.90
N PHE A 99 8.42 5.78 -22.12
CA PHE A 99 9.34 6.70 -21.45
C PHE A 99 10.81 6.33 -21.72
N PRO A 100 11.28 6.41 -22.99
CA PRO A 100 12.60 5.90 -23.38
C PRO A 100 13.77 6.63 -22.73
N ASP A 101 13.56 7.88 -22.32
CA ASP A 101 14.58 8.73 -21.69
C ASP A 101 14.59 8.65 -20.17
N ALA A 102 13.71 7.84 -19.57
CA ALA A 102 13.64 7.69 -18.13
C ALA A 102 14.97 7.19 -17.55
N LYS A 103 15.46 7.86 -16.51
CA LYS A 103 16.68 7.45 -15.77
C LYS A 103 16.35 6.98 -14.35
N THR A 104 15.16 7.28 -13.88
CA THR A 104 14.72 7.06 -12.50
C THR A 104 13.34 6.49 -12.47
N VAL A 105 13.09 5.59 -11.53
CA VAL A 105 11.75 5.05 -11.23
C VAL A 105 11.48 5.16 -9.74
N LEU A 106 10.26 5.54 -9.39
CA LEU A 106 9.73 5.48 -8.03
C LEU A 106 8.58 4.48 -7.99
N ASP A 107 8.68 3.49 -7.11
CA ASP A 107 7.63 2.51 -6.83
C ASP A 107 7.00 2.83 -5.45
N ILE A 108 5.70 3.11 -5.45
CA ILE A 108 4.92 3.40 -4.24
C ILE A 108 4.25 2.10 -3.78
N ALA A 109 4.46 1.71 -2.51
CA ALA A 109 4.17 0.40 -1.95
C ALA A 109 5.02 -0.70 -2.62
N CYS A 110 6.34 -0.49 -2.63
CA CYS A 110 7.31 -1.29 -3.37
C CYS A 110 7.54 -2.70 -2.80
N ASN A 111 6.93 -3.04 -1.68
CA ASN A 111 7.04 -4.34 -1.03
C ASN A 111 8.52 -4.76 -0.83
N ASP A 112 8.92 -5.93 -1.28
CA ASP A 112 10.29 -6.43 -1.22
C ASP A 112 11.22 -5.88 -2.32
N GLY A 113 10.75 -4.94 -3.14
CA GLY A 113 11.49 -4.33 -4.24
C GLY A 113 11.63 -5.19 -5.49
N SER A 114 10.87 -6.29 -5.61
CA SER A 114 10.98 -7.19 -6.77
C SER A 114 10.62 -6.53 -8.11
N GLN A 115 9.69 -5.58 -8.12
CA GLN A 115 9.42 -4.79 -9.33
C GLN A 115 10.58 -3.83 -9.65
N LEU A 116 11.18 -3.23 -8.62
CA LEU A 116 12.36 -2.38 -8.78
C LEU A 116 13.57 -3.14 -9.32
N ASP A 117 13.72 -4.45 -9.00
CA ASP A 117 14.75 -5.31 -9.58
C ASP A 117 14.68 -5.32 -11.10
N SER A 118 13.48 -5.36 -11.69
CA SER A 118 13.27 -5.38 -13.13
C SER A 118 13.67 -4.05 -13.80
N PHE A 119 13.37 -2.92 -13.17
CA PHE A 119 13.84 -1.62 -13.65
C PHE A 119 15.35 -1.42 -13.45
N LYS A 120 15.93 -1.94 -12.37
CA LYS A 120 17.37 -1.91 -12.13
C LYS A 120 18.16 -2.67 -13.18
N LYS A 121 17.66 -3.84 -13.65
CA LYS A 121 18.24 -4.58 -14.79
C LYS A 121 18.27 -3.75 -16.07
N LEU A 122 17.40 -2.76 -16.21
CA LEU A 122 17.34 -1.83 -17.33
C LEU A 122 18.12 -0.52 -17.07
N ASN A 123 19.00 -0.52 -16.06
CA ASN A 123 19.89 0.57 -15.68
C ASN A 123 19.20 1.85 -15.15
N LEU A 124 17.99 1.75 -14.60
CA LEU A 124 17.36 2.88 -13.94
C LEU A 124 17.82 3.01 -12.47
N SER A 125 17.90 4.22 -11.99
CA SER A 125 17.99 4.52 -10.56
C SER A 125 16.64 4.21 -9.91
N THR A 126 16.65 3.32 -8.91
CA THR A 126 15.44 2.78 -8.31
C THR A 126 15.18 3.35 -6.93
N TYR A 127 13.99 3.85 -6.72
CA TYR A 127 13.50 4.40 -5.47
C TYR A 127 12.19 3.72 -5.10
N GLY A 128 11.98 3.47 -3.81
CA GLY A 128 10.77 2.87 -3.30
C GLY A 128 10.32 3.50 -1.99
N VAL A 129 9.02 3.43 -1.74
CA VAL A 129 8.42 3.81 -0.45
C VAL A 129 7.47 2.69 -0.05
N ASP A 130 7.68 2.12 1.14
CA ASP A 130 6.80 1.08 1.68
C ASP A 130 6.81 1.12 3.22
N PRO A 131 5.66 1.06 3.91
CA PRO A 131 5.60 1.08 5.37
C PRO A 131 6.02 -0.24 6.03
N ALA A 132 6.16 -1.34 5.29
CA ALA A 132 6.43 -2.67 5.82
C ALA A 132 7.86 -2.80 6.36
N GLU A 133 8.00 -2.69 7.67
CA GLU A 133 9.30 -2.74 8.37
C GLU A 133 10.02 -4.08 8.16
N ASN A 134 9.25 -5.19 8.10
CA ASN A 134 9.80 -6.52 7.85
C ASN A 134 10.34 -6.70 6.43
N LEU A 135 9.87 -5.94 5.45
CA LEU A 135 10.32 -6.01 4.05
C LEU A 135 11.42 -4.99 3.72
N TYR A 136 11.58 -3.96 4.55
CA TYR A 136 12.56 -2.88 4.34
C TYR A 136 14.00 -3.40 4.19
N LYS A 137 14.40 -4.36 5.04
CA LYS A 137 15.75 -4.96 4.96
C LYS A 137 15.95 -5.75 3.66
N ILE A 138 14.90 -6.40 3.17
CA ILE A 138 14.95 -7.18 1.93
C ILE A 138 15.15 -6.23 0.74
N SER A 139 14.29 -5.23 0.62
CA SER A 139 14.33 -4.28 -0.50
C SER A 139 15.61 -3.44 -0.54
N THR A 140 16.11 -2.99 0.62
CA THR A 140 17.38 -2.25 0.71
C THR A 140 18.59 -3.12 0.41
N SER A 141 18.60 -4.40 0.81
CA SER A 141 19.71 -5.33 0.52
C SER A 141 19.91 -5.60 -0.98
N LYS A 142 18.86 -5.41 -1.78
CA LYS A 142 18.91 -5.47 -3.25
C LYS A 142 19.53 -4.21 -3.88
N GLY A 143 19.86 -3.22 -3.07
CA GLY A 143 20.51 -1.97 -3.48
C GLY A 143 19.56 -0.94 -4.08
N HIS A 144 18.30 -0.94 -3.65
CA HIS A 144 17.34 0.11 -3.95
C HIS A 144 17.39 1.22 -2.90
N ASN A 145 17.00 2.44 -3.28
CA ASN A 145 16.85 3.57 -2.37
C ASN A 145 15.44 3.55 -1.78
N ILE A 146 15.29 2.99 -0.58
CA ILE A 146 13.98 2.75 0.04
C ILE A 146 13.76 3.67 1.23
N ILE A 147 12.54 4.23 1.33
CA ILE A 147 12.04 4.87 2.55
C ILE A 147 10.98 3.95 3.17
N CYS A 148 11.22 3.56 4.43
CA CYS A 148 10.27 2.80 5.24
C CYS A 148 9.26 3.77 5.88
N ASP A 149 8.22 4.12 5.15
CA ASP A 149 7.19 5.08 5.57
C ASP A 149 5.98 4.99 4.62
N TYR A 150 4.87 5.62 5.00
CA TYR A 150 3.75 5.85 4.08
C TYR A 150 4.09 6.94 3.08
N PHE A 151 3.66 6.76 1.83
CA PHE A 151 3.86 7.78 0.79
C PHE A 151 2.98 9.01 1.05
N ASN A 152 3.60 10.16 1.16
CA ASN A 152 2.96 11.46 1.33
C ASN A 152 3.91 12.60 0.89
N SER A 153 3.42 13.85 0.92
CA SER A 153 4.21 15.01 0.52
C SER A 153 5.52 15.21 1.32
N LYS A 154 5.57 14.76 2.57
CA LYS A 154 6.80 14.84 3.40
C LYS A 154 7.79 13.74 3.02
N THR A 155 7.28 12.57 2.67
CA THR A 155 8.10 11.41 2.29
C THR A 155 8.83 11.67 0.97
N ILE A 156 8.14 12.27 -0.03
CA ILE A 156 8.76 12.58 -1.32
C ILE A 156 9.95 13.53 -1.19
N ASN A 157 9.89 14.46 -0.23
CA ASN A 157 11.00 15.40 0.03
C ASN A 157 12.25 14.72 0.62
N LYS A 158 12.10 13.53 1.22
CA LYS A 158 13.21 12.71 1.73
C LYS A 158 13.88 11.89 0.61
N LEU A 159 13.18 11.68 -0.50
CA LEU A 159 13.71 11.00 -1.68
C LEU A 159 14.61 11.99 -2.44
N ASN A 160 15.90 12.02 -2.15
CA ASN A 160 16.90 12.77 -2.94
C ASN A 160 17.02 12.14 -4.35
N MET A 161 15.95 12.17 -5.13
CA MET A 161 15.94 11.63 -6.49
C MET A 161 16.83 12.53 -7.35
N LYS A 162 17.89 11.93 -7.90
CA LYS A 162 18.72 12.61 -8.89
C LYS A 162 17.93 12.67 -10.20
N SER A 163 17.72 13.87 -10.70
CA SER A 163 17.17 14.14 -12.05
C SER A 163 18.12 13.65 -13.13
#